data_9c24df6937bf5d05bf41dbc25b4431b4
#
_entry.id   9c24df6937bf5d05bf41dbc25b4431b4
#
_cell.length_a   1.000
_cell.length_b   1.000
_cell.length_c   1.000
_cell.angle_alpha   90.00
_cell.angle_beta   90.00
_cell.angle_gamma   90.00
#
_symmetry.space_group_name_H-M   'P 1'
#
loop_
_entity.id
_entity.type
_entity.pdbx_description
1 polymer ?
#
loop_
_entity_poly.entity_id
_entity_poly.type
_entity_poly.pdbx_seq_one_letter_code
_entity_poly.pdbx_strand_id
1 'polypeptide(L)' 'NPREPHLGLDHFGFRVDDVDETVSELKSRGADIAVEPRTIRPGVRIAFVRAPDDIRIELLQRD' A
#
# COMPACT_ATOMS: atom_id res chain seq x y z
N ASN A 1 6.92 5.42 17.48
CA ASN A 1 6.70 5.54 17.05
C ASN A 1 6.89 5.69 16.55
N PRO A 2 7.24 5.48 16.72
CA PRO A 2 7.31 5.84 16.05
C PRO A 2 6.93 6.01 15.30
N ARG A 3 6.50 6.03 15.08
CA ARG A 3 5.98 6.33 14.43
C ARG A 3 5.79 7.16 14.10
N GLU A 4 5.70 7.58 13.94
CA GLU A 4 5.45 8.36 13.62
C GLU A 4 5.26 9.17 13.35
N PRO A 5 5.33 9.33 13.40
CA PRO A 5 4.98 10.22 13.09
C PRO A 5 5.07 10.92 12.22
N HIS A 6 5.22 10.94 11.67
CA HIS A 6 5.27 11.64 10.87
C HIS A 6 4.31 11.92 10.35
N LEU A 7 3.97 12.02 10.51
CA LEU A 7 3.17 12.36 10.20
C LEU A 7 2.91 12.77 9.09
N GLY A 8 3.57 12.60 8.66
CA GLY A 8 3.49 12.82 7.53
C GLY A 8 2.56 12.65 6.79
N LEU A 9 2.19 12.20 6.96
CA LEU A 9 1.24 12.32 6.53
C LEU A 9 0.90 12.37 5.15
N ASP A 10 1.76 12.17 4.17
CA ASP A 10 1.40 12.03 2.81
C ASP A 10 1.18 10.57 2.43
N HIS A 11 1.21 9.66 3.40
CA HIS A 11 0.80 8.29 3.11
C HIS A 11 0.27 7.61 4.36
N PHE A 12 -0.55 6.60 4.13
CA PHE A 12 -1.10 5.75 5.18
C PHE A 12 -0.72 4.32 4.88
N GLY A 13 -0.68 3.47 5.90
CA GLY A 13 -0.37 2.07 5.73
C GLY A 13 -1.49 1.18 6.22
N PHE A 14 -1.79 0.14 5.45
CA PHE A 14 -2.78 -0.87 5.83
C PHE A 14 -2.18 -2.25 5.65
N ARG A 15 -2.43 -3.12 6.60
CA ARG A 15 -2.03 -4.50 6.48
C ARG A 15 -3.15 -5.28 5.82
N VAL A 16 -2.79 -6.08 4.81
CA VAL A 16 -3.77 -6.88 4.08
C VAL A 16 -3.28 -8.32 4.05
N ASP A 17 -4.21 -9.25 3.83
CA ASP A 17 -3.85 -10.67 3.79
C ASP A 17 -3.16 -11.04 2.49
N ASP A 18 -3.56 -10.43 1.39
CA ASP A 18 -3.02 -10.76 0.07
C ASP A 18 -2.96 -9.47 -0.74
N VAL A 19 -1.76 -8.92 -0.86
CA VAL A 19 -1.61 -7.63 -1.50
C VAL A 19 -1.91 -7.70 -3.01
N ASP A 20 -1.58 -8.83 -3.64
CA ASP A 20 -1.85 -8.98 -5.07
C ASP A 20 -3.34 -8.97 -5.34
N GLU A 21 -4.10 -9.70 -4.53
CA GLU A 21 -5.54 -9.75 -4.68
C GLU A 21 -6.16 -8.39 -4.39
N THR A 22 -5.68 -7.74 -3.34
CA THR A 22 -6.20 -6.41 -2.97
C THR A 22 -5.98 -5.41 -4.09
N VAL A 23 -4.79 -5.42 -4.70
CA VAL A 23 -4.49 -4.51 -5.79
C VAL A 23 -5.37 -4.82 -7.00
N SER A 24 -5.55 -6.10 -7.31
CA SER A 24 -6.40 -6.50 -8.43
C SER A 24 -7.82 -5.99 -8.24
N GLU A 25 -8.34 -6.14 -7.03
CA GLU A 25 -9.68 -5.68 -6.69
C GLU A 25 -9.77 -4.15 -6.85
N LEU A 26 -8.77 -3.44 -6.34
CA LEU A 26 -8.77 -1.98 -6.42
C LEU A 26 -8.68 -1.50 -7.86
N LYS A 27 -7.87 -2.18 -8.68
CA LYS A 27 -7.78 -1.83 -10.09
C LYS A 27 -9.14 -2.00 -10.77
N SER A 28 -9.86 -3.06 -10.43
CA SER A 28 -11.15 -3.30 -11.06
C SER A 28 -12.16 -2.21 -10.70
N ARG A 29 -11.89 -1.46 -9.64
CA ARG A 29 -12.74 -0.34 -9.22
C ARG A 29 -12.18 1.01 -9.65
N GLY A 30 -11.16 1.00 -10.49
CA GLY A 30 -10.62 2.23 -11.06
C GLY A 30 -9.53 2.90 -10.25
N ALA A 31 -8.97 2.22 -9.26
CA ALA A 31 -7.91 2.81 -8.46
C ALA A 31 -6.63 2.96 -9.27
N ASP A 32 -5.86 3.98 -8.93
CA ASP A 32 -4.57 4.26 -9.57
C ASP A 32 -3.48 3.65 -8.70
N ILE A 33 -2.73 2.70 -9.25
CA ILE A 33 -1.69 2.00 -8.51
C ILE A 33 -0.35 2.67 -8.78
N ALA A 34 0.22 3.26 -7.73
CA ALA A 34 1.49 3.97 -7.86
C ALA A 34 2.67 3.00 -7.90
N VAL A 35 2.61 1.92 -7.10
CA VAL A 35 3.64 0.89 -7.09
C VAL A 35 2.94 -0.46 -7.08
N GLU A 36 3.20 -1.27 -8.11
CA GLU A 36 2.61 -2.60 -8.22
C GLU A 36 3.17 -3.50 -7.12
N PRO A 37 2.44 -4.57 -6.77
CA PRO A 37 2.90 -5.48 -5.72
C PRO A 37 4.31 -5.97 -5.96
N ARG A 38 5.13 -5.92 -4.93
CA ARG A 38 6.50 -6.39 -5.02
C ARG A 38 6.95 -6.88 -3.64
N THR A 39 7.83 -7.87 -3.66
CA THR A 39 8.45 -8.37 -2.45
C THR A 39 9.67 -7.52 -2.16
N ILE A 40 9.72 -6.90 -0.98
CA ILE A 40 10.85 -6.07 -0.61
C ILE A 40 11.85 -6.85 0.25
N ARG A 41 11.39 -7.93 0.87
CA ARG A 41 12.25 -8.88 1.56
C ARG A 41 11.40 -10.13 1.82
N PRO A 42 12.04 -11.26 2.19
CA PRO A 42 11.27 -12.49 2.39
C PRO A 42 10.11 -12.29 3.34
N GLY A 43 8.92 -12.72 2.92
CA GLY A 43 7.73 -12.63 3.75
C GLY A 43 7.08 -11.27 3.79
N VAL A 44 7.58 -10.28 3.04
CA VAL A 44 6.98 -8.94 3.05
C VAL A 44 6.77 -8.44 1.62
N ARG A 45 5.51 -8.26 1.24
CA ARG A 45 5.14 -7.69 -0.06
C ARG A 45 4.39 -6.40 0.19
N ILE A 46 4.62 -5.44 -0.68
CA ILE A 46 3.98 -4.14 -0.57
C ILE A 46 3.43 -3.70 -1.91
N ALA A 47 2.53 -2.75 -1.86
CA ALA A 47 2.07 -2.01 -3.03
C ALA A 47 1.66 -0.63 -2.54
N PHE A 48 1.61 0.33 -3.46
CA PHE A 48 1.15 1.67 -3.13
C PHE A 48 0.02 2.05 -4.06
N VAL A 49 -1.05 2.59 -3.48
CA VAL A 49 -2.19 3.09 -4.22
C VAL A 49 -2.16 4.61 -4.12
N ARG A 50 -2.39 5.28 -5.24
CA ARG A 50 -2.43 6.75 -5.25
C ARG A 50 -3.84 7.22 -4.95
N ALA A 51 -3.97 8.06 -3.95
CA ALA A 51 -5.23 8.66 -3.56
C ALA A 51 -5.23 10.14 -3.96
N PRO A 52 -6.37 10.83 -3.87
CA PRO A 52 -6.41 12.25 -4.19
C PRO A 52 -5.42 13.05 -3.36
N ASP A 53 -4.99 14.20 -3.91
CA ASP A 53 -4.06 15.11 -3.25
C ASP A 53 -2.67 14.49 -3.04
N ASP A 54 -2.28 13.57 -3.94
CA ASP A 54 -0.97 12.92 -3.91
C ASP A 54 -0.73 12.10 -2.65
N ILE A 55 -1.79 11.73 -1.96
CA ILE A 55 -1.66 10.84 -0.82
C ILE A 55 -1.39 9.44 -1.33
N ARG A 56 -0.43 8.76 -0.70
CA ARG A 56 -0.13 7.37 -1.03
C ARG A 56 -0.61 6.47 0.08
N ILE A 57 -1.25 5.38 -0.32
CA ILE A 57 -1.72 4.37 0.63
C ILE A 57 -0.88 3.14 0.43
N GLU A 58 -0.13 2.78 1.46
CA GLU A 58 0.71 1.57 1.41
C GLU A 58 -0.12 0.38 1.82
N LEU A 59 -0.03 -0.69 1.02
CA LEU A 59 -0.64 -1.97 1.36
C LEU A 59 0.49 -2.91 1.71
N LEU A 60 0.40 -3.53 2.87
CA LEU A 60 1.47 -4.37 3.40
C LEU A 60 0.94 -5.77 3.67
N GLN A 61 1.59 -6.75 3.09
CA GLN A 61 1.33 -8.15 3.36
C GLN A 61 2.56 -8.71 4.07
N ARG A 62 2.35 -9.29 5.21
CA ARG A 62 3.43 -9.91 5.97
C ARG A 62 3.04 -11.33 6.30
N ASP A 63 3.87 -12.27 5.90
CA ASP A 63 3.63 -13.70 6.15
C ASP A 63 4.06 -14.11 7.54
#